data_203dfaa7bbec29cc28e732b5bb27c68b
#
_entry.id   203dfaa7bbec29cc28e732b5bb27c68b
#
_cell.length_a   1.000
_cell.length_b   1.000
_cell.length_c   1.000
_cell.angle_alpha   90.00
_cell.angle_beta   90.00
_cell.angle_gamma   90.00
#
_symmetry.space_group_name_H-M   'P 1'
#
loop_
_entity.id
_entity.type
_entity.pdbx_description
1 polymer ?
#
loop_
_entity_poly.entity_id
_entity_poly.type
_entity_poly.pdbx_seq_one_letter_code
_entity_poly.pdbx_strand_id
1 'polypeptide(L)'
;MKKQIVKYLALPLLAFVVISCAVITVNVYFPTEAVEEAAEKIIDEIQSGEDAQSTADNSDQQSFFEMSVPFNVFSGSTVYADEIDLNLTTPVIRKLIDSMKARNAKIMQFKDKGAIGETNDGMLSIREMDGLSGEEIRTVKRLLRAENNDREALYKELTAANKIDPADIDKVKSIFARTLKSKAKPGHWYHDEKGNWTQKK
;
A
#
# COMPACT_ATOMS: atom_id res chain seq x y z
N MET A 1 -66.05 -5.12 -27.72
CA MET A 1 -65.67 -5.15 -26.29
C MET A 1 -64.29 -5.73 -26.02
N LYS A 2 -63.83 -6.81 -26.66
CA LYS A 2 -62.49 -7.39 -26.39
C LYS A 2 -61.30 -6.48 -26.72
N LYS A 3 -61.37 -5.62 -27.75
CA LYS A 3 -60.25 -4.70 -28.09
C LYS A 3 -60.07 -3.53 -27.12
N GLN A 4 -61.07 -3.14 -26.39
CA GLN A 4 -60.96 -2.08 -25.37
C GLN A 4 -60.28 -2.59 -24.10
N ILE A 5 -60.63 -3.81 -23.66
CA ILE A 5 -60.08 -4.44 -22.46
C ILE A 5 -58.55 -4.64 -22.58
N VAL A 6 -58.05 -5.03 -23.77
CA VAL A 6 -56.60 -5.19 -24.03
C VAL A 6 -55.87 -3.87 -23.89
N LYS A 7 -56.42 -2.71 -24.31
CA LYS A 7 -55.80 -1.42 -24.16
C LYS A 7 -55.68 -0.97 -22.69
N TYR A 8 -56.71 -1.23 -21.88
CA TYR A 8 -56.68 -0.88 -20.45
C TYR A 8 -55.78 -1.79 -19.61
N LEU A 9 -55.48 -3.00 -20.08
CA LEU A 9 -54.57 -3.94 -19.40
C LEU A 9 -53.11 -3.75 -19.83
N ALA A 10 -52.89 -3.36 -21.11
CA ALA A 10 -51.52 -3.13 -21.63
C ALA A 10 -50.87 -1.83 -21.10
N LEU A 11 -51.66 -0.81 -20.81
CA LEU A 11 -51.15 0.48 -20.34
C LEU A 11 -50.49 0.42 -18.97
N PRO A 12 -51.09 -0.21 -17.92
CA PRO A 12 -50.46 -0.37 -16.62
C PRO A 12 -49.26 -1.37 -16.65
N LEU A 13 -49.30 -2.38 -17.54
CA LEU A 13 -48.19 -3.31 -17.70
C LEU A 13 -46.97 -2.61 -18.30
N LEU A 14 -47.16 -1.69 -19.25
CA LEU A 14 -46.07 -0.89 -19.83
C LEU A 14 -45.49 0.11 -18.83
N ALA A 15 -46.33 0.69 -17.94
CA ALA A 15 -45.88 1.58 -16.89
C ALA A 15 -45.03 0.86 -15.82
N PHE A 16 -45.26 -0.42 -15.58
CA PHE A 16 -44.48 -1.21 -14.61
C PHE A 16 -43.06 -1.54 -15.09
N VAL A 17 -42.84 -1.62 -16.40
CA VAL A 17 -41.50 -1.89 -17.00
C VAL A 17 -40.56 -0.69 -16.91
N VAL A 18 -41.10 0.55 -16.85
CA VAL A 18 -40.26 1.77 -16.83
C VAL A 18 -39.74 2.12 -15.43
N ILE A 19 -40.30 1.54 -14.35
CA ILE A 19 -39.93 1.84 -12.95
C ILE A 19 -38.78 0.95 -12.45
N SER A 20 -38.35 -0.04 -13.21
CA SER A 20 -37.27 -0.96 -12.82
C SER A 20 -35.87 -0.42 -13.15
N CYS A 21 -35.58 0.87 -12.92
CA CYS A 21 -34.23 1.34 -12.80
C CYS A 21 -33.73 1.03 -11.38
N ALA A 22 -33.20 -0.18 -11.18
CA ALA A 22 -32.44 -0.47 -9.98
C ALA A 22 -31.16 0.36 -10.01
N VAL A 23 -31.10 1.43 -9.23
CA VAL A 23 -29.86 2.15 -8.96
C VAL A 23 -29.03 1.26 -8.05
N ILE A 24 -28.08 0.52 -8.63
CA ILE A 24 -27.06 -0.20 -7.85
C ILE A 24 -26.05 0.85 -7.40
N THR A 25 -26.17 1.29 -6.16
CA THR A 25 -25.14 2.10 -5.53
C THR A 25 -23.99 1.16 -5.15
N VAL A 26 -22.95 1.10 -5.96
CA VAL A 26 -21.72 0.41 -5.58
C VAL A 26 -21.01 1.33 -4.60
N ASN A 27 -21.08 1.00 -3.32
CA ASN A 27 -20.31 1.70 -2.29
C ASN A 27 -18.86 1.16 -2.38
N VAL A 28 -18.01 1.86 -3.12
CA VAL A 28 -16.58 1.51 -3.21
C VAL A 28 -15.93 1.93 -1.90
N TYR A 29 -15.78 0.97 -1.00
CA TYR A 29 -15.09 1.18 0.27
C TYR A 29 -13.58 1.13 0.03
N PHE A 30 -12.85 2.16 0.51
CA PHE A 30 -11.39 2.15 0.46
C PHE A 30 -10.85 1.14 1.48
N PRO A 31 -10.04 0.15 1.08
CA PRO A 31 -9.59 -0.94 1.96
C PRO A 31 -8.40 -0.51 2.84
N THR A 32 -8.65 0.37 3.80
CA THR A 32 -7.60 0.99 4.64
C THR A 32 -6.71 -0.05 5.32
N GLU A 33 -7.30 -1.05 5.97
CA GLU A 33 -6.56 -2.07 6.71
C GLU A 33 -5.66 -2.92 5.80
N ALA A 34 -6.18 -3.34 4.65
CA ALA A 34 -5.40 -4.10 3.68
C ALA A 34 -4.24 -3.28 3.09
N VAL A 35 -4.42 -1.96 2.88
CA VAL A 35 -3.34 -1.07 2.41
C VAL A 35 -2.31 -0.84 3.53
N GLU A 36 -2.71 -0.77 4.79
CA GLU A 36 -1.80 -0.67 5.94
C GLU A 36 -0.94 -1.93 6.05
N GLU A 37 -1.54 -3.11 6.00
CA GLU A 37 -0.83 -4.39 6.02
C GLU A 37 0.13 -4.53 4.83
N ALA A 38 -0.30 -4.16 3.64
CA ALA A 38 0.55 -4.14 2.45
C ALA A 38 1.74 -3.20 2.60
N ALA A 39 1.53 -2.00 3.14
CA ALA A 39 2.60 -1.04 3.40
C ALA A 39 3.61 -1.59 4.42
N GLU A 40 3.16 -2.23 5.49
CA GLU A 40 4.02 -2.87 6.48
C GLU A 40 4.86 -3.98 5.86
N LYS A 41 4.25 -4.92 5.14
CA LYS A 41 4.94 -6.03 4.46
C LYS A 41 6.01 -5.52 3.50
N ILE A 42 5.66 -4.56 2.65
CA ILE A 42 6.57 -4.00 1.64
C ILE A 42 7.75 -3.27 2.30
N ILE A 43 7.49 -2.43 3.30
CA ILE A 43 8.53 -1.66 3.96
C ILE A 43 9.47 -2.58 4.75
N ASP A 44 8.95 -3.59 5.42
CA ASP A 44 9.76 -4.59 6.11
C ASP A 44 10.64 -5.37 5.14
N GLU A 45 10.11 -5.77 4.00
CA GLU A 45 10.88 -6.46 2.97
C GLU A 45 12.01 -5.58 2.42
N ILE A 46 11.76 -4.28 2.19
CA ILE A 46 12.77 -3.34 1.74
C ILE A 46 13.87 -3.15 2.81
N GLN A 47 13.49 -3.07 4.07
CA GLN A 47 14.41 -2.83 5.19
C GLN A 47 15.19 -4.08 5.61
N SER A 48 14.63 -5.29 5.48
CA SER A 48 15.29 -6.56 5.82
C SER A 48 16.49 -6.89 4.93
N GLY A 49 16.69 -6.19 3.84
CA GLY A 49 17.85 -6.34 2.97
C GLY A 49 19.19 -5.93 3.60
N GLU A 50 19.19 -5.35 4.79
CA GLU A 50 20.42 -4.98 5.51
C GLU A 50 21.09 -6.20 6.18
N ASP A 51 20.34 -7.27 6.48
CA ASP A 51 20.85 -8.45 7.21
C ASP A 51 21.33 -9.61 6.32
N ALA A 52 21.19 -9.51 4.99
CA ALA A 52 21.44 -10.61 4.07
C ALA A 52 22.92 -10.74 3.62
N GLN A 53 23.88 -10.16 4.31
CA GLN A 53 25.31 -10.32 4.03
C GLN A 53 26.06 -11.22 5.02
N SER A 54 25.36 -12.09 5.72
CA SER A 54 25.99 -13.18 6.48
C SER A 54 25.00 -14.33 6.64
N THR A 55 24.98 -15.26 5.75
CA THR A 55 24.98 -16.70 5.92
C THR A 55 24.40 -17.37 4.68
N ALA A 56 25.29 -17.75 3.79
CA ALA A 56 25.04 -18.90 2.95
C ALA A 56 25.22 -20.12 3.87
N ASP A 57 24.17 -20.76 4.28
CA ASP A 57 24.20 -22.20 4.52
C ASP A 57 22.81 -22.82 4.43
N ASN A 58 22.85 -24.00 3.80
CA ASN A 58 21.71 -24.85 3.49
C ASN A 58 21.01 -25.38 4.75
N SER A 59 19.68 -25.48 4.71
CA SER A 59 19.06 -26.77 5.03
C SER A 59 17.55 -26.74 4.77
N ASP A 60 17.15 -27.65 3.88
CA ASP A 60 15.79 -28.20 3.81
C ASP A 60 15.27 -28.59 5.18
N GLN A 61 14.09 -28.10 5.54
CA GLN A 61 13.19 -28.88 6.38
C GLN A 61 11.74 -28.49 6.15
N GLN A 62 11.05 -29.37 5.40
CA GLN A 62 9.63 -29.57 5.48
C GLN A 62 9.25 -29.89 6.93
N SER A 63 8.34 -29.13 7.49
CA SER A 63 7.61 -29.57 8.68
C SER A 63 6.11 -29.45 8.40
N PHE A 64 5.56 -30.58 7.98
CA PHE A 64 4.14 -30.88 8.10
C PHE A 64 3.74 -30.81 9.58
N PHE A 65 2.93 -29.88 9.96
CA PHE A 65 2.18 -29.96 11.20
C PHE A 65 0.71 -30.20 10.85
N GLU A 66 0.38 -31.49 10.81
CA GLU A 66 -0.98 -31.99 10.80
C GLU A 66 -1.53 -31.86 12.22
N MET A 67 -2.41 -30.90 12.45
CA MET A 67 -3.14 -30.78 13.71
C MET A 67 -4.62 -30.95 13.44
N SER A 68 -5.06 -32.19 13.64
CA SER A 68 -6.48 -32.55 13.74
C SER A 68 -7.11 -31.84 14.93
N VAL A 69 -8.04 -30.93 14.67
CA VAL A 69 -8.95 -30.41 15.69
C VAL A 69 -10.38 -30.84 15.39
N PRO A 70 -11.13 -31.35 16.40
CA PRO A 70 -12.49 -31.84 16.18
C PRO A 70 -13.45 -30.68 15.91
N PHE A 71 -14.24 -30.90 14.87
CA PHE A 71 -15.34 -30.05 14.44
C PHE A 71 -16.37 -29.89 15.56
N ASN A 72 -16.51 -28.69 16.09
CA ASN A 72 -17.63 -28.35 16.97
C ASN A 72 -18.49 -27.28 16.27
N VAL A 73 -19.65 -27.74 15.83
CA VAL A 73 -20.68 -26.94 15.18
C VAL A 73 -21.37 -26.09 16.26
N PHE A 74 -21.06 -24.81 16.33
CA PHE A 74 -21.96 -23.87 16.96
C PHE A 74 -22.17 -22.65 16.03
N SER A 75 -23.38 -22.59 15.51
CA SER A 75 -23.92 -21.51 14.70
C SER A 75 -23.79 -20.16 15.39
N GLY A 76 -23.00 -19.31 14.82
CA GLY A 76 -23.08 -17.87 14.98
C GLY A 76 -22.56 -17.27 13.69
N SER A 77 -23.46 -16.75 12.84
CA SER A 77 -23.07 -16.03 11.63
C SER A 77 -22.39 -14.73 12.04
N THR A 78 -21.11 -14.80 12.34
CA THR A 78 -20.25 -13.62 12.23
C THR A 78 -20.04 -13.44 10.72
N VAL A 79 -20.58 -12.35 10.19
CA VAL A 79 -20.18 -11.84 8.89
C VAL A 79 -18.71 -11.44 9.06
N TYR A 80 -17.80 -12.36 8.71
CA TYR A 80 -16.41 -11.97 8.46
C TYR A 80 -16.47 -10.99 7.31
N ALA A 81 -16.08 -9.73 7.56
CA ALA A 81 -15.64 -8.87 6.48
C ALA A 81 -14.57 -9.67 5.73
N ASP A 82 -14.78 -9.90 4.45
CA ASP A 82 -13.82 -10.58 3.58
C ASP A 82 -12.50 -9.82 3.76
N GLU A 83 -11.50 -10.48 4.34
CA GLU A 83 -10.16 -9.89 4.54
C GLU A 83 -9.60 -9.68 3.13
N ILE A 84 -9.64 -8.41 2.69
CA ILE A 84 -9.17 -8.03 1.37
C ILE A 84 -7.65 -8.12 1.38
N ASP A 85 -7.10 -9.26 0.95
CA ASP A 85 -5.66 -9.40 0.74
C ASP A 85 -5.26 -8.71 -0.58
N LEU A 86 -4.41 -7.70 -0.49
CA LEU A 86 -3.94 -6.98 -1.66
C LEU A 86 -2.93 -7.81 -2.46
N ASN A 87 -3.07 -7.78 -3.78
CA ASN A 87 -2.12 -8.43 -4.66
C ASN A 87 -0.78 -7.66 -4.69
N LEU A 88 0.22 -8.20 -3.99
CA LEU A 88 1.59 -7.68 -3.93
C LEU A 88 2.55 -8.42 -4.85
N THR A 89 2.06 -9.38 -5.63
CA THR A 89 2.89 -10.35 -6.37
C THR A 89 3.04 -10.02 -7.85
N THR A 90 2.50 -8.90 -8.32
CA THR A 90 2.69 -8.54 -9.74
C THR A 90 4.18 -8.38 -10.05
N PRO A 91 4.63 -8.78 -11.26
CA PRO A 91 6.04 -8.62 -11.65
C PRO A 91 6.54 -7.19 -11.54
N VAL A 92 5.66 -6.20 -11.73
CA VAL A 92 5.98 -4.78 -11.62
C VAL A 92 6.24 -4.41 -10.16
N ILE A 93 5.33 -4.78 -9.23
CA ILE A 93 5.48 -4.53 -7.79
C ILE A 93 6.77 -5.17 -7.28
N ARG A 94 7.01 -6.46 -7.62
CA ARG A 94 8.23 -7.17 -7.20
C ARG A 94 9.51 -6.47 -7.66
N LYS A 95 9.57 -6.07 -8.92
CA LYS A 95 10.72 -5.33 -9.48
C LYS A 95 10.96 -3.99 -8.78
N LEU A 96 9.90 -3.27 -8.41
CA LEU A 96 10.01 -2.01 -7.70
C LEU A 96 10.55 -2.22 -6.29
N ILE A 97 10.04 -3.23 -5.56
CA ILE A 97 10.53 -3.61 -4.23
C ILE A 97 12.02 -3.97 -4.29
N ASP A 98 12.43 -4.83 -5.23
CA ASP A 98 13.82 -5.23 -5.40
C ASP A 98 14.73 -4.02 -5.69
N SER A 99 14.27 -3.09 -6.52
CA SER A 99 14.97 -1.85 -6.85
C SER A 99 15.17 -0.96 -5.62
N MET A 100 14.12 -0.79 -4.80
CA MET A 100 14.19 -0.01 -3.56
C MET A 100 15.06 -0.70 -2.51
N LYS A 101 14.95 -2.03 -2.36
CA LYS A 101 15.78 -2.84 -1.46
C LYS A 101 17.26 -2.69 -1.76
N ALA A 102 17.65 -2.74 -3.03
CA ALA A 102 19.04 -2.56 -3.45
C ALA A 102 19.64 -1.19 -3.09
N ARG A 103 18.78 -0.16 -2.90
CA ARG A 103 19.23 1.20 -2.53
C ARG A 103 19.10 1.50 -1.04
N ASN A 104 18.36 0.67 -0.31
CA ASN A 104 17.96 0.98 1.07
C ASN A 104 19.15 1.30 1.97
N ALA A 105 20.20 0.47 1.98
CA ALA A 105 21.37 0.70 2.81
C ALA A 105 22.00 2.07 2.60
N LYS A 106 22.07 2.53 1.33
CA LYS A 106 22.61 3.86 1.03
C LYS A 106 21.70 5.00 1.42
N ILE A 107 20.39 4.81 1.31
CA ILE A 107 19.39 5.77 1.79
C ILE A 107 19.48 5.91 3.30
N MET A 108 19.58 4.78 4.03
CA MET A 108 19.70 4.79 5.48
C MET A 108 20.93 5.56 5.96
N GLN A 109 22.10 5.40 5.30
CA GLN A 109 23.31 6.18 5.61
C GLN A 109 23.07 7.70 5.55
N PHE A 110 22.28 8.18 4.59
CA PHE A 110 21.97 9.63 4.49
C PHE A 110 20.87 10.07 5.44
N LYS A 111 19.96 9.17 5.83
CA LYS A 111 19.00 9.41 6.93
C LYS A 111 19.73 9.52 8.26
N ASP A 112 20.69 8.65 8.54
CA ASP A 112 21.53 8.67 9.74
C ASP A 112 22.34 9.98 9.84
N LYS A 113 22.80 10.51 8.70
CA LYS A 113 23.45 11.83 8.63
C LYS A 113 22.47 12.99 8.77
N GLY A 114 21.16 12.74 8.81
CA GLY A 114 20.14 13.78 8.84
C GLY A 114 20.02 14.59 7.55
N ALA A 115 20.63 14.13 6.44
CA ALA A 115 20.61 14.85 5.17
C ALA A 115 19.26 14.75 4.43
N ILE A 116 18.54 13.66 4.64
CA ILE A 116 17.24 13.38 4.02
C ILE A 116 16.24 12.84 5.05
N GLY A 117 14.96 12.98 4.76
CA GLY A 117 13.88 12.49 5.62
C GLY A 117 12.62 12.16 4.83
N GLU A 118 11.65 11.58 5.52
CA GLU A 118 10.35 11.20 4.95
C GLU A 118 9.37 12.37 4.96
N THR A 119 8.61 12.52 3.88
CA THR A 119 7.56 13.53 3.77
C THR A 119 6.17 12.95 3.99
N ASN A 120 5.14 13.79 4.13
CA ASN A 120 3.78 13.37 4.44
C ASN A 120 3.06 12.66 3.27
N ASP A 121 3.61 12.74 2.07
CA ASP A 121 3.14 12.07 0.86
C ASP A 121 3.89 10.75 0.56
N GLY A 122 4.66 10.25 1.52
CA GLY A 122 5.40 8.99 1.40
C GLY A 122 6.62 9.06 0.50
N MET A 123 7.17 10.25 0.28
CA MET A 123 8.38 10.47 -0.52
C MET A 123 9.57 10.79 0.38
N LEU A 124 10.78 10.75 -0.18
CA LEU A 124 11.98 11.29 0.45
C LEU A 124 12.23 12.73 0.01
N SER A 125 12.70 13.58 0.92
CA SER A 125 13.13 14.94 0.61
C SER A 125 14.47 15.25 1.25
N ILE A 126 15.15 16.24 0.67
CA ILE A 126 16.37 16.82 1.24
C ILE A 126 15.97 17.65 2.45
N ARG A 127 16.58 17.38 3.58
CA ARG A 127 16.46 18.21 4.77
C ARG A 127 17.64 19.19 4.85
N GLU A 128 18.85 18.68 4.78
CA GLU A 128 20.06 19.45 4.96
C GLU A 128 21.22 18.84 4.16
N MET A 129 22.06 19.68 3.57
CA MET A 129 23.22 19.22 2.79
C MET A 129 24.55 19.67 3.41
N ASP A 130 24.49 20.39 4.53
CA ASP A 130 25.68 20.89 5.21
C ASP A 130 26.53 19.72 5.73
N GLY A 131 27.83 19.83 5.55
CA GLY A 131 28.77 18.77 5.93
C GLY A 131 28.91 17.63 4.94
N LEU A 132 28.13 17.60 3.83
CA LEU A 132 28.30 16.64 2.75
C LEU A 132 29.32 17.12 1.71
N SER A 133 30.13 16.19 1.23
CA SER A 133 31.01 16.45 0.06
C SER A 133 30.19 16.65 -1.22
N GLY A 134 30.79 17.30 -2.22
CA GLY A 134 30.14 17.48 -3.51
C GLY A 134 29.75 16.18 -4.20
N GLU A 135 30.45 15.10 -3.94
CA GLU A 135 30.11 13.77 -4.45
C GLU A 135 28.91 13.16 -3.73
N GLU A 136 28.84 13.31 -2.41
CA GLU A 136 27.68 12.86 -1.61
C GLU A 136 26.43 13.62 -1.99
N ILE A 137 26.51 14.94 -2.21
CA ILE A 137 25.38 15.74 -2.69
C ILE A 137 24.83 15.22 -4.02
N ARG A 138 25.73 14.91 -4.98
CA ARG A 138 25.32 14.31 -6.26
C ARG A 138 24.67 12.95 -6.06
N THR A 139 25.21 12.15 -5.17
CA THR A 139 24.69 10.82 -4.83
C THR A 139 23.30 10.91 -4.20
N VAL A 140 23.11 11.78 -3.20
CA VAL A 140 21.79 12.03 -2.58
C VAL A 140 20.75 12.40 -3.63
N LYS A 141 21.04 13.39 -4.48
CA LYS A 141 20.09 13.82 -5.51
C LYS A 141 19.69 12.71 -6.47
N ARG A 142 20.65 11.83 -6.85
CA ARG A 142 20.38 10.68 -7.70
C ARG A 142 19.53 9.62 -6.98
N LEU A 143 19.87 9.32 -5.72
CA LEU A 143 19.13 8.35 -4.90
C LEU A 143 17.69 8.80 -4.67
N LEU A 144 17.48 10.06 -4.29
CA LEU A 144 16.14 10.59 -4.08
C LEU A 144 15.27 10.48 -5.34
N ARG A 145 15.84 10.85 -6.49
CA ARG A 145 15.09 10.76 -7.76
C ARG A 145 14.70 9.31 -8.07
N ALA A 146 15.65 8.38 -7.95
CA ALA A 146 15.38 6.97 -8.23
C ALA A 146 14.35 6.39 -7.25
N GLU A 147 14.52 6.67 -5.96
CA GLU A 147 13.61 6.18 -4.92
C GLU A 147 12.20 6.74 -5.08
N ASN A 148 12.06 8.05 -5.25
CA ASN A 148 10.75 8.67 -5.39
C ASN A 148 10.03 8.25 -6.67
N ASN A 149 10.75 8.00 -7.76
CA ASN A 149 10.16 7.44 -8.98
C ASN A 149 9.61 6.02 -8.74
N ASP A 150 10.36 5.19 -8.02
CA ASP A 150 9.91 3.82 -7.74
C ASP A 150 8.74 3.81 -6.74
N ARG A 151 8.76 4.68 -5.73
CA ARG A 151 7.62 4.84 -4.79
C ARG A 151 6.36 5.31 -5.51
N GLU A 152 6.45 6.33 -6.36
CA GLU A 152 5.31 6.80 -7.14
C GLU A 152 4.75 5.71 -8.06
N ALA A 153 5.62 4.94 -8.71
CA ALA A 153 5.22 3.81 -9.54
C ALA A 153 4.58 2.69 -8.70
N LEU A 154 5.12 2.40 -7.51
CA LEU A 154 4.57 1.41 -6.59
C LEU A 154 3.15 1.78 -6.15
N TYR A 155 2.92 3.03 -5.74
CA TYR A 155 1.59 3.48 -5.29
C TYR A 155 0.57 3.39 -6.42
N LYS A 156 0.94 3.74 -7.64
CA LYS A 156 0.08 3.60 -8.83
C LYS A 156 -0.23 2.14 -9.15
N GLU A 157 0.79 1.29 -9.12
CA GLU A 157 0.61 -0.13 -9.41
C GLU A 157 -0.23 -0.83 -8.33
N LEU A 158 -0.01 -0.54 -7.06
CA LEU A 158 -0.86 -1.05 -5.97
C LEU A 158 -2.32 -0.64 -6.15
N THR A 159 -2.57 0.63 -6.49
CA THR A 159 -3.90 1.15 -6.76
C THR A 159 -4.55 0.38 -7.93
N ALA A 160 -3.82 0.21 -9.05
CA ALA A 160 -4.34 -0.43 -10.24
C ALA A 160 -4.55 -1.94 -10.08
N ALA A 161 -3.54 -2.66 -9.53
CA ALA A 161 -3.58 -4.11 -9.35
C ALA A 161 -4.69 -4.57 -8.40
N ASN A 162 -5.09 -3.71 -7.47
CA ASN A 162 -6.08 -4.00 -6.43
C ASN A 162 -7.44 -3.30 -6.66
N LYS A 163 -7.64 -2.73 -7.84
CA LYS A 163 -8.90 -2.05 -8.22
C LYS A 163 -9.33 -0.97 -7.23
N ILE A 164 -8.37 -0.33 -6.56
CA ILE A 164 -8.61 0.85 -5.74
C ILE A 164 -8.93 2.02 -6.68
N ASP A 165 -9.88 2.87 -6.29
CA ASP A 165 -10.20 4.05 -7.11
C ASP A 165 -8.94 4.93 -7.28
N PRO A 166 -8.55 5.30 -8.50
CA PRO A 166 -7.41 6.20 -8.74
C PRO A 166 -7.51 7.53 -7.98
N ALA A 167 -8.71 8.00 -7.66
CA ALA A 167 -8.92 9.18 -6.82
C ALA A 167 -8.43 8.99 -5.37
N ASP A 168 -8.27 7.75 -4.91
CA ASP A 168 -7.82 7.41 -3.57
C ASP A 168 -6.30 7.22 -3.45
N ILE A 169 -5.52 7.47 -4.50
CA ILE A 169 -4.06 7.29 -4.48
C ILE A 169 -3.38 8.08 -3.37
N ASP A 170 -3.90 9.25 -3.02
CA ASP A 170 -3.35 10.06 -1.92
C ASP A 170 -3.60 9.43 -0.55
N LYS A 171 -4.66 8.63 -0.40
CA LYS A 171 -4.87 7.82 0.80
C LYS A 171 -3.83 6.71 0.90
N VAL A 172 -3.52 6.02 -0.21
CA VAL A 172 -2.45 5.03 -0.28
C VAL A 172 -1.12 5.66 0.14
N LYS A 173 -0.74 6.79 -0.47
CA LYS A 173 0.49 7.55 -0.14
C LYS A 173 0.55 7.93 1.34
N SER A 174 -0.55 8.41 1.90
CA SER A 174 -0.63 8.81 3.31
C SER A 174 -0.43 7.62 4.26
N ILE A 175 -0.94 6.43 3.91
CA ILE A 175 -0.72 5.21 4.68
C ILE A 175 0.76 4.83 4.66
N PHE A 176 1.38 4.79 3.48
CA PHE A 176 2.82 4.52 3.37
C PHE A 176 3.66 5.54 4.15
N ALA A 177 3.32 6.83 4.08
CA ALA A 177 3.99 7.87 4.85
C ALA A 177 3.93 7.61 6.37
N ARG A 178 2.76 7.23 6.89
CA ARG A 178 2.60 6.89 8.31
C ARG A 178 3.42 5.66 8.70
N THR A 179 3.41 4.62 7.86
CA THR A 179 4.16 3.39 8.12
C THR A 179 5.68 3.66 8.08
N LEU A 180 6.19 4.41 7.08
CA LEU A 180 7.59 4.82 7.01
C LEU A 180 8.03 5.64 8.23
N LYS A 181 7.18 6.55 8.70
CA LYS A 181 7.41 7.33 9.91
C LYS A 181 7.39 6.46 11.17
N SER A 182 6.47 5.51 11.25
CA SER A 182 6.39 4.56 12.37
C SER A 182 7.66 3.73 12.48
N LYS A 183 8.17 3.21 11.35
CA LYS A 183 9.37 2.35 11.26
C LYS A 183 10.68 3.13 11.18
N ALA A 184 10.65 4.47 11.23
CA ALA A 184 11.86 5.29 11.24
C ALA A 184 12.68 5.02 12.52
N LYS A 185 14.01 4.91 12.38
CA LYS A 185 14.93 4.75 13.52
C LYS A 185 14.99 6.04 14.38
N PRO A 186 15.24 5.95 15.69
CA PRO A 186 15.55 7.14 16.48
C PRO A 186 16.64 7.98 15.82
N GLY A 187 16.45 9.29 15.80
CA GLY A 187 17.36 10.22 15.12
C GLY A 187 17.01 10.53 13.66
N HIS A 188 16.19 9.71 12.98
CA HIS A 188 15.74 10.00 11.63
C HIS A 188 14.75 11.17 11.57
N TRP A 189 14.73 11.86 10.46
CA TRP A 189 13.88 13.04 10.24
C TRP A 189 12.68 12.69 9.37
N TYR A 190 11.55 13.32 9.70
CA TYR A 190 10.32 13.21 8.95
C TYR A 190 9.50 14.52 9.06
N HIS A 191 8.54 14.71 8.16
CA HIS A 191 7.56 15.80 8.29
C HIS A 191 6.49 15.47 9.33
N ASP A 192 6.23 16.41 10.24
CA ASP A 192 5.03 16.39 11.08
C ASP A 192 3.77 16.67 10.25
N GLU A 193 2.59 16.66 10.87
CA GLU A 193 1.31 16.91 10.18
C GLU A 193 1.24 18.30 9.51
N LYS A 194 2.05 19.25 9.97
CA LYS A 194 2.12 20.61 9.43
C LYS A 194 3.18 20.75 8.34
N GLY A 195 3.91 19.69 8.04
CA GLY A 195 5.01 19.71 7.07
C GLY A 195 6.34 20.23 7.61
N ASN A 196 6.50 20.37 8.93
CA ASN A 196 7.77 20.77 9.53
C ASN A 196 8.65 19.54 9.78
N TRP A 197 9.96 19.71 9.66
CA TRP A 197 10.93 18.69 10.00
C TRP A 197 10.92 18.39 11.50
N THR A 198 10.71 17.12 11.83
CA THR A 198 10.71 16.60 13.20
C THR A 198 11.61 15.38 13.27
N GLN A 199 12.36 15.23 14.35
CA GLN A 199 13.25 14.09 14.56
C GLN A 199 12.52 12.99 15.34
N LYS A 200 12.69 11.74 14.93
CA LYS A 200 12.19 10.55 15.64
C LYS A 200 12.95 10.42 16.97
N LYS A 201 12.20 10.33 18.04
CA LYS A 201 12.72 10.10 19.41
C LYS A 201 12.98 8.63 19.67
#